data_9a996abcb46fa3728f4c4612c5e3cec1
#
_entry.id   9a996abcb46fa3728f4c4612c5e3cec1
#
_cell.length_a   1.000
_cell.length_b   1.000
_cell.length_c   1.000
_cell.angle_alpha   90.00
_cell.angle_beta   90.00
_cell.angle_gamma   90.00
#
_symmetry.space_group_name_H-M   'P 1'
#
loop_
_entity.id
_entity.type
_entity.pdbx_description
1 polymer ?
#
loop_
_entity_poly.entity_id
_entity_poly.type
_entity_poly.pdbx_seq_one_letter_code
_entity_poly.pdbx_strand_id
1 'polypeptide(L)'
;MCDGFEPGAIHWLIRNDGVLGITVFGPGSGQFQILASPPVITLDKLGMWIHLAAVLDGKTRQVVHYVNGDPVARHALKLGPPFRLGPAELGNWNARGGPNPVPSLVRNLSGSLDEFELFGRALSDAEIRELYLKGKPDV
;
A
#
# COMPACT_ATOMS: atom_id res chain seq x y z
N MET A 1 -2.28 4.34 3.18
CA MET A 1 -3.62 4.59 2.63
C MET A 1 -4.58 3.55 3.21
N CYS A 2 -5.71 3.96 3.70
CA CYS A 2 -6.70 3.06 4.27
C CYS A 2 -8.09 3.50 3.79
N ASP A 3 -8.82 2.54 3.21
CA ASP A 3 -10.18 2.72 2.70
C ASP A 3 -11.08 1.77 3.47
N GLY A 4 -11.90 1.99 4.31
CA GLY A 4 -12.88 1.13 5.01
C GLY A 4 -12.60 -0.38 5.03
N PHE A 5 -13.53 -1.15 5.56
CA PHE A 5 -13.42 -2.62 5.69
C PHE A 5 -14.45 -3.36 4.81
N GLU A 6 -15.07 -2.67 3.88
CA GLU A 6 -16.12 -3.22 3.04
C GLU A 6 -15.54 -4.12 1.92
N PRO A 7 -16.36 -4.98 1.33
CA PRO A 7 -15.95 -5.83 0.22
C PRO A 7 -15.28 -5.03 -0.91
N GLY A 8 -14.13 -5.48 -1.34
CA GLY A 8 -13.30 -4.83 -2.37
C GLY A 8 -12.39 -3.72 -1.86
N ALA A 9 -12.51 -3.30 -0.60
CA ALA A 9 -11.64 -2.27 -0.01
C ALA A 9 -10.18 -2.73 0.05
N ILE A 10 -9.27 -1.75 -0.02
CA ILE A 10 -7.83 -1.98 -0.03
C ILE A 10 -7.19 -1.11 1.05
N HIS A 11 -6.40 -1.73 1.91
CA HIS A 11 -5.50 -1.02 2.81
C HIS A 11 -4.06 -1.21 2.36
N TRP A 12 -3.33 -0.13 2.19
CA TRP A 12 -1.89 -0.15 1.96
C TRP A 12 -1.19 0.60 3.08
N LEU A 13 -0.31 -0.06 3.77
CA LEU A 13 0.30 0.45 5.00
C LEU A 13 1.78 0.09 5.10
N ILE A 14 2.50 0.87 5.88
CA ILE A 14 3.82 0.54 6.40
C ILE A 14 3.63 0.12 7.86
N ARG A 15 4.10 -1.06 8.21
CA ARG A 15 4.06 -1.57 9.58
C ARG A 15 5.23 -1.02 10.40
N ASN A 16 5.12 -1.10 11.71
CA ASN A 16 6.17 -0.66 12.65
C ASN A 16 7.48 -1.47 12.55
N ASP A 17 7.43 -2.64 11.92
CA ASP A 17 8.60 -3.50 11.62
C ASP A 17 9.20 -3.23 10.24
N GLY A 18 8.78 -2.15 9.56
CA GLY A 18 9.28 -1.77 8.24
C GLY A 18 8.74 -2.58 7.07
N VAL A 19 7.72 -3.39 7.30
CA VAL A 19 7.05 -4.22 6.29
C VAL A 19 6.02 -3.39 5.52
N LEU A 20 5.99 -3.51 4.20
CA LEU A 20 4.89 -3.00 3.38
C LEU A 20 3.77 -4.03 3.34
N GLY A 21 2.57 -3.64 3.70
CA GLY A 21 1.40 -4.52 3.72
C GLY A 21 0.26 -4.02 2.85
N ILE A 22 -0.32 -4.91 2.06
CA ILE A 22 -1.62 -4.70 1.43
C ILE A 22 -2.60 -5.68 2.06
N THR A 23 -3.74 -5.17 2.51
CA THR A 23 -4.89 -6.00 2.86
C THR A 23 -5.97 -5.76 1.83
N VAL A 24 -6.48 -6.82 1.26
CA VAL A 24 -7.60 -6.81 0.32
C VAL A 24 -8.79 -7.49 0.98
N PHE A 25 -9.95 -6.86 0.94
CA PHE A 25 -11.19 -7.41 1.50
C PHE A 25 -12.02 -8.08 0.40
N GLY A 26 -12.43 -9.31 0.67
CA GLY A 26 -13.23 -10.11 -0.25
C GLY A 26 -14.72 -9.81 -0.17
N PRO A 27 -15.55 -10.44 -1.04
CA PRO A 27 -16.99 -10.21 -1.09
C PRO A 27 -17.76 -10.78 0.11
N GLY A 28 -17.19 -11.76 0.82
CA GLY A 28 -17.81 -12.36 1.99
C GLY A 28 -17.46 -11.64 3.29
N SER A 29 -18.38 -11.65 4.25
CA SER A 29 -18.13 -11.06 5.57
C SER A 29 -16.90 -11.69 6.22
N GLY A 30 -15.95 -10.84 6.64
CA GLY A 30 -14.70 -11.26 7.29
C GLY A 30 -13.67 -11.91 6.34
N GLN A 31 -13.91 -11.95 5.03
CA GLN A 31 -12.91 -12.42 4.07
C GLN A 31 -11.89 -11.33 3.78
N PHE A 32 -10.64 -11.61 4.06
CA PHE A 32 -9.53 -10.73 3.68
C PHE A 32 -8.26 -11.52 3.41
N GLN A 33 -7.36 -10.91 2.66
CA GLN A 33 -6.02 -11.43 2.42
C GLN A 33 -4.99 -10.35 2.74
N ILE A 34 -4.01 -10.71 3.57
CA ILE A 34 -2.86 -9.85 3.87
C ILE A 34 -1.68 -10.31 3.01
N LEU A 35 -1.07 -9.38 2.31
CA LEU A 35 0.04 -9.57 1.39
C LEU A 35 1.17 -8.63 1.85
N ALA A 36 2.23 -9.21 2.41
CA ALA A 36 3.25 -8.46 3.12
C ALA A 36 4.65 -8.70 2.54
N SER A 37 5.41 -7.63 2.34
CA SER A 37 6.82 -7.71 1.94
C SER A 37 7.70 -8.22 3.11
N PRO A 38 8.96 -8.58 2.87
CA PRO A 38 9.97 -8.55 3.93
C PRO A 38 10.09 -7.14 4.54
N PRO A 39 10.77 -6.97 5.70
CA PRO A 39 11.12 -5.64 6.19
C PRO A 39 12.01 -4.92 5.17
N VAL A 40 11.50 -3.81 4.62
CA VAL A 40 12.17 -3.03 3.55
C VAL A 40 12.41 -1.58 3.93
N ILE A 41 11.68 -1.08 4.94
CA ILE A 41 11.91 0.23 5.54
C ILE A 41 12.71 0.02 6.82
N THR A 42 14.01 0.14 6.71
CA THR A 42 14.97 -0.08 7.80
C THR A 42 15.44 1.26 8.39
N LEU A 43 16.07 1.23 9.56
CA LEU A 43 16.48 2.44 10.28
C LEU A 43 17.43 3.33 9.47
N ASP A 44 18.28 2.73 8.65
CA ASP A 44 19.21 3.44 7.76
C ASP A 44 18.52 4.24 6.64
N LYS A 45 17.24 3.98 6.40
CA LYS A 45 16.43 4.70 5.41
C LYS A 45 15.61 5.84 6.01
N LEU A 46 15.63 6.00 7.34
CA LEU A 46 14.91 7.09 7.98
C LEU A 46 15.54 8.45 7.61
N GLY A 47 14.68 9.41 7.31
CA GLY A 47 15.13 10.74 6.86
C GLY A 47 15.52 10.80 5.39
N MET A 48 15.38 9.72 4.64
CA MET A 48 15.61 9.67 3.19
C MET A 48 14.29 9.67 2.43
N TRP A 49 14.30 10.24 1.23
CA TRP A 49 13.21 10.05 0.28
C TRP A 49 13.22 8.62 -0.25
N ILE A 50 12.08 7.97 -0.18
CA ILE A 50 11.91 6.58 -0.62
C ILE A 50 10.69 6.52 -1.54
N HIS A 51 10.88 6.05 -2.75
CA HIS A 51 9.76 5.74 -3.64
C HIS A 51 9.13 4.41 -3.23
N LEU A 52 7.83 4.42 -2.97
CA LEU A 52 7.05 3.23 -2.65
C LEU A 52 5.95 3.08 -3.69
N ALA A 53 5.81 1.88 -4.24
CA ALA A 53 4.68 1.57 -5.10
C ALA A 53 4.10 0.19 -4.79
N ALA A 54 2.83 0.02 -5.13
CA ALA A 54 2.16 -1.26 -5.06
C ALA A 54 1.28 -1.42 -6.31
N VAL A 55 1.41 -2.54 -6.98
CA VAL A 55 0.59 -2.91 -8.13
C VAL A 55 -0.32 -4.06 -7.74
N LEU A 56 -1.62 -3.86 -7.90
CA LEU A 56 -2.64 -4.88 -7.73
C LEU A 56 -3.23 -5.18 -9.12
N ASP A 57 -2.92 -6.36 -9.66
CA ASP A 57 -3.39 -6.80 -10.96
C ASP A 57 -4.50 -7.86 -10.80
N GLY A 58 -5.72 -7.46 -11.07
CA GLY A 58 -6.88 -8.35 -11.03
C GLY A 58 -6.93 -9.37 -12.16
N LYS A 59 -6.20 -9.14 -13.29
CA LYS A 59 -6.17 -10.05 -14.43
C LYS A 59 -5.21 -11.21 -14.17
N THR A 60 -3.97 -10.89 -13.78
CA THR A 60 -2.95 -11.90 -13.45
C THR A 60 -3.08 -12.42 -12.03
N ARG A 61 -3.94 -11.84 -11.22
CA ARG A 61 -4.16 -12.22 -9.82
C ARG A 61 -2.87 -12.11 -9.01
N GLN A 62 -2.20 -10.98 -9.13
CA GLN A 62 -0.95 -10.69 -8.44
C GLN A 62 -0.99 -9.35 -7.71
N VAL A 63 -0.23 -9.30 -6.62
CA VAL A 63 0.14 -8.06 -5.94
C VAL A 63 1.66 -8.00 -5.88
N VAL A 64 2.23 -6.86 -6.25
CA VAL A 64 3.66 -6.62 -6.21
C VAL A 64 3.94 -5.35 -5.41
N HIS A 65 4.87 -5.45 -4.47
CA HIS A 65 5.40 -4.30 -3.74
C HIS A 65 6.73 -3.86 -4.34
N TYR A 66 6.94 -2.55 -4.43
CA TYR A 66 8.17 -1.95 -4.96
C TYR A 66 8.76 -0.94 -3.98
N VAL A 67 10.08 -0.90 -3.93
CA VAL A 67 10.86 0.12 -3.23
C VAL A 67 11.91 0.65 -4.20
N ASN A 68 11.97 1.97 -4.38
CA ASN A 68 12.91 2.64 -5.27
C ASN A 68 12.91 2.06 -6.71
N GLY A 69 11.72 1.75 -7.20
CA GLY A 69 11.51 1.21 -8.54
C GLY A 69 11.75 -0.28 -8.70
N ASP A 70 12.28 -0.97 -7.69
CA ASP A 70 12.57 -2.41 -7.73
C ASP A 70 11.49 -3.23 -7.01
N PRO A 71 11.05 -4.37 -7.57
CA PRO A 71 10.09 -5.25 -6.91
C PRO A 71 10.75 -5.94 -5.70
N VAL A 72 10.12 -5.82 -4.53
CA VAL A 72 10.63 -6.41 -3.27
C VAL A 72 9.81 -7.60 -2.80
N ALA A 73 8.57 -7.74 -3.27
CA ALA A 73 7.73 -8.91 -3.00
C ALA A 73 6.64 -9.07 -4.06
N ARG A 74 6.35 -10.33 -4.40
CA ARG A 74 5.27 -10.73 -5.32
C ARG A 74 4.39 -11.77 -4.66
N HIS A 75 3.09 -11.59 -4.76
CA HIS A 75 2.11 -12.45 -4.11
C HIS A 75 0.99 -12.85 -5.05
N ALA A 76 0.52 -14.08 -4.92
CA ALA A 76 -0.73 -14.51 -5.55
C ALA A 76 -1.92 -13.91 -4.80
N LEU A 77 -2.81 -13.27 -5.54
CA LEU A 77 -4.05 -12.72 -5.04
C LEU A 77 -5.15 -13.78 -5.14
N LYS A 78 -5.59 -14.28 -4.01
CA LYS A 78 -6.63 -15.33 -3.92
C LYS A 78 -8.04 -14.74 -4.07
N LEU A 79 -8.24 -13.52 -3.56
CA LEU A 79 -9.50 -12.81 -3.66
C LEU A 79 -9.65 -12.17 -5.05
N GLY A 80 -10.85 -12.19 -5.59
CA GLY A 80 -11.16 -11.64 -6.91
C GLY A 80 -11.72 -10.23 -6.87
N PRO A 81 -11.74 -9.55 -8.04
CA PRO A 81 -12.42 -8.28 -8.20
C PRO A 81 -13.94 -8.43 -7.92
N PRO A 82 -14.66 -7.32 -7.72
CA PRO A 82 -14.19 -5.95 -7.95
C PRO A 82 -13.32 -5.43 -6.79
N PHE A 83 -12.23 -4.72 -7.11
CA PHE A 83 -11.50 -3.90 -6.16
C PHE A 83 -11.96 -2.46 -6.29
N ARG A 84 -12.03 -1.75 -5.18
CA ARG A 84 -12.47 -0.36 -5.16
C ARG A 84 -11.61 0.45 -4.19
N LEU A 85 -11.46 1.72 -4.51
CA LEU A 85 -10.98 2.74 -3.61
C LEU A 85 -12.16 3.66 -3.32
N GLY A 86 -12.63 3.64 -2.08
CA GLY A 86 -13.58 4.60 -1.57
C GLY A 86 -12.87 5.82 -0.97
N PRO A 87 -13.55 6.59 -0.11
CA PRO A 87 -12.92 7.66 0.64
C PRO A 87 -11.76 7.11 1.48
N ALA A 88 -10.53 7.52 1.19
CA ALA A 88 -9.33 7.00 1.82
C ALA A 88 -8.48 8.14 2.40
N GLU A 89 -7.72 7.85 3.45
CA GLU A 89 -6.78 8.79 4.06
C GLU A 89 -5.35 8.40 3.71
N LEU A 90 -4.51 9.40 3.44
CA LEU A 90 -3.07 9.24 3.22
C LEU A 90 -2.31 9.68 4.48
N GLY A 91 -1.27 8.92 4.83
CA GLY A 91 -0.42 9.25 5.97
C GLY A 91 -1.08 9.14 7.34
N ASN A 92 -2.34 8.72 7.38
CA ASN A 92 -3.09 8.57 8.60
C ASN A 92 -3.91 7.28 8.58
N TRP A 93 -4.11 6.68 9.73
CA TRP A 93 -5.13 5.68 9.94
C TRP A 93 -5.99 6.10 11.12
N ASN A 94 -7.14 6.63 10.82
CA ASN A 94 -8.10 7.00 11.84
C ASN A 94 -9.07 5.84 12.08
N ALA A 95 -8.97 5.22 13.25
CA ALA A 95 -9.85 4.14 13.68
C ALA A 95 -11.31 4.58 13.97
N ARG A 96 -11.71 5.78 13.53
CA ARG A 96 -13.07 6.31 13.80
C ARG A 96 -14.21 5.51 13.15
N GLY A 97 -13.92 4.62 12.24
CA GLY A 97 -14.93 3.78 11.56
C GLY A 97 -15.06 2.35 12.07
N GLY A 98 -14.26 1.93 13.03
CA GLY A 98 -14.32 0.58 13.57
C GLY A 98 -15.32 0.46 14.74
N PRO A 99 -15.80 -0.77 15.03
CA PRO A 99 -16.74 -1.01 16.15
C PRO A 99 -16.17 -0.66 17.53
N ASN A 100 -14.87 -0.48 17.64
CA ASN A 100 -14.17 -0.04 18.85
C ASN A 100 -13.10 0.99 18.50
N PRO A 101 -13.45 2.28 18.32
CA PRO A 101 -12.45 3.31 18.11
C PRO A 101 -11.58 3.43 19.37
N VAL A 102 -10.29 3.15 19.23
CA VAL A 102 -9.31 3.37 20.29
C VAL A 102 -8.67 4.75 20.04
N PRO A 103 -9.06 5.78 20.79
CA PRO A 103 -8.60 7.16 20.54
C PRO A 103 -7.08 7.32 20.65
N SER A 104 -6.40 6.40 21.33
CA SER A 104 -4.94 6.41 21.56
C SER A 104 -4.12 5.80 20.41
N LEU A 105 -4.75 5.20 19.41
CA LEU A 105 -4.07 4.55 18.28
C LEU A 105 -4.15 5.40 17.00
N VAL A 106 -3.86 6.67 17.11
CA VAL A 106 -3.66 7.50 15.93
C VAL A 106 -2.32 7.11 15.30
N ARG A 107 -2.37 6.51 14.12
CA ARG A 107 -1.18 6.07 13.36
C ARG A 107 -0.94 7.06 12.24
N ASN A 108 -0.15 8.08 12.53
CA ASN A 108 0.23 9.10 11.57
C ASN A 108 1.61 8.82 10.99
N LEU A 109 1.78 9.14 9.72
CA LEU A 109 3.10 9.25 9.13
C LEU A 109 3.81 10.45 9.77
N SER A 110 4.95 10.20 10.39
CA SER A 110 5.90 11.25 10.79
C SER A 110 6.88 11.46 9.64
N GLY A 111 6.52 12.30 8.67
CA GLY A 111 7.33 12.50 7.47
C GLY A 111 6.59 13.36 6.45
N SER A 112 7.21 13.49 5.28
CA SER A 112 6.64 14.20 4.14
C SER A 112 6.19 13.20 3.06
N LEU A 113 5.13 13.55 2.34
CA LEU A 113 4.68 12.84 1.14
C LEU A 113 4.79 13.79 -0.03
N ASP A 114 5.25 13.27 -1.14
CA ASP A 114 5.34 13.98 -2.41
C ASP A 114 4.92 13.05 -3.55
N GLU A 115 4.45 13.62 -4.64
CA GLU A 115 4.14 12.92 -5.90
C GLU A 115 3.24 11.68 -5.73
N PHE A 116 2.13 11.82 -5.00
CA PHE A 116 1.17 10.73 -4.90
C PHE A 116 0.41 10.54 -6.22
N GLU A 117 0.51 9.34 -6.78
CA GLU A 117 -0.16 8.96 -8.03
C GLU A 117 -1.02 7.71 -7.84
N LEU A 118 -2.16 7.67 -8.52
CA LEU A 118 -3.08 6.54 -8.54
C LEU A 118 -3.46 6.21 -9.99
N PHE A 119 -3.23 4.96 -10.38
CA PHE A 119 -3.49 4.49 -11.73
C PHE A 119 -4.68 3.54 -11.77
N GLY A 120 -5.58 3.71 -12.73
CA GLY A 120 -6.72 2.82 -12.98
C GLY A 120 -6.35 1.51 -13.69
N ARG A 121 -5.06 1.17 -13.78
CA ARG A 121 -4.54 -0.07 -14.37
C ARG A 121 -3.31 -0.58 -13.63
N ALA A 122 -3.02 -1.84 -13.79
CA ALA A 122 -1.74 -2.38 -13.35
C ALA A 122 -0.59 -1.81 -14.24
N LEU A 123 0.47 -1.33 -13.59
CA LEU A 123 1.70 -0.92 -14.23
C LEU A 123 2.69 -2.10 -14.28
N SER A 124 3.50 -2.15 -15.31
CA SER A 124 4.62 -3.09 -15.43
C SER A 124 5.79 -2.67 -14.54
N ASP A 125 6.72 -3.60 -14.28
CA ASP A 125 7.97 -3.30 -13.56
C ASP A 125 8.76 -2.16 -14.20
N ALA A 126 8.80 -2.13 -15.54
CA ALA A 126 9.49 -1.09 -16.29
C ALA A 126 8.85 0.29 -16.10
N GLU A 127 7.53 0.38 -16.11
CA GLU A 127 6.81 1.63 -15.86
C GLU A 127 7.02 2.12 -14.41
N ILE A 128 6.99 1.22 -13.42
CA ILE A 128 7.30 1.58 -12.04
C ILE A 128 8.74 2.09 -11.91
N ARG A 129 9.68 1.44 -12.59
CA ARG A 129 11.07 1.87 -12.61
C ARG A 129 11.23 3.26 -13.25
N GLU A 130 10.53 3.52 -14.33
CA GLU A 130 10.54 4.82 -15.02
C GLU A 130 9.99 5.94 -14.11
N LEU A 131 8.86 5.69 -13.41
CA LEU A 131 8.30 6.64 -12.45
C LEU A 131 9.31 6.98 -11.35
N TYR A 132 9.96 5.98 -10.77
CA TYR A 132 10.99 6.20 -9.78
C TYR A 132 12.14 7.07 -10.31
N LEU A 133 12.64 6.77 -11.51
CA LEU A 133 13.77 7.51 -12.09
C LEU A 133 13.43 8.96 -12.42
N LYS A 134 12.16 9.23 -12.80
CA LYS A 134 11.68 10.60 -13.05
C LYS A 134 11.47 11.41 -11.78
N GLY A 135 10.94 10.78 -10.72
CA GLY A 135 10.65 11.43 -9.44
C GLY A 135 11.83 11.41 -8.46
N LYS A 136 12.95 10.78 -8.81
CA LYS A 136 14.12 10.73 -7.94
C LYS A 136 14.71 12.13 -7.79
N PRO A 137 14.80 12.66 -6.54
CA PRO A 137 15.43 13.96 -6.33
C PRO A 137 16.90 13.92 -6.77
N ASP A 138 17.33 15.00 -7.42
CA ASP A 138 18.75 15.24 -7.70
C ASP A 138 19.46 15.50 -6.36
N VAL A 139 20.30 14.56 -5.94
CA VAL A 139 21.08 14.64 -4.70
C VAL A 139 22.51 15.03 -5.06
#